data_620840b9a00c675d5bdabc15b4d9a67b
#
_entry.id   620840b9a00c675d5bdabc15b4d9a67b
#
_cell.length_a   1.000
_cell.length_b   1.000
_cell.length_c   1.000
_cell.angle_alpha   90.00
_cell.angle_beta   90.00
_cell.angle_gamma   90.00
#
_symmetry.space_group_name_H-M   'P 1'
#
loop_
_entity.id
_entity.type
_entity.pdbx_description
1 polymer ?
#
loop_
_entity_poly.entity_id
_entity_poly.type
_entity_poly.pdbx_seq_one_letter_code
_entity_poly.pdbx_strand_id
1 'polypeptide(L)'
;MRSRWRVLLARLRRYERRELRQLRHWLAETSNLVHLSILLVVPLVIGIVTALANAVGSLSFLLYPPLASGAYTLFANPEGKYASPLRFVGGLTVGAVCGWLAVTVASILIYTPQAGEIHAIGAALSIFLTGAVTWGLDIEEPAAFSTALLTLFVYAQIDNPEFYVLSITVSSAIVAVAFEGWRRFVYEQRARYLYESTRGDDHVLVPMRGETATETAMLGARLASAHRAGKVVLLDIVDDEQVARAERSLLREHGEARLVGVETSGERLDSQGRDPLDSLAGGDAVSGAVSDLEQRANRIETQVGVPCEVVVAVDSGATARTVVQTAHEANCDLIATPYETSHGTVTQYVRNLFRGDIDVLVHRSTADRSDWRRVLVPVRGPSGVATSMVDFATRLAGQTGQVSVGTCISTPTERRAAEERLANLVETFDGNIETRVSQSSIERFLTNHAHEYDLVLLGASQDRSAASRFISPPTFERIDNDAIDTDVGIVDRN
;
A
#
# COMPACT_ATOMS: atom_id res chain seq x y z
N MET A 1 34.34 5.74 34.75
CA MET A 1 33.91 4.53 34.00
C MET A 1 32.39 4.39 33.85
N ARG A 2 31.56 4.64 34.89
CA ARG A 2 30.07 4.47 34.83
C ARG A 2 29.34 5.36 33.81
N SER A 3 29.87 6.54 33.47
CA SER A 3 29.23 7.45 32.50
C SER A 3 29.37 6.99 31.04
N ARG A 4 30.49 6.38 30.68
CA ARG A 4 30.72 5.85 29.30
C ARG A 4 29.83 4.66 28.96
N TRP A 5 29.55 3.79 29.95
CA TRP A 5 28.64 2.67 29.78
C TRP A 5 27.19 3.11 29.60
N ARG A 6 26.73 4.17 30.26
CA ARG A 6 25.38 4.72 30.07
C ARG A 6 25.19 5.33 28.68
N VAL A 7 26.22 5.99 28.15
CA VAL A 7 26.18 6.53 26.76
C VAL A 7 26.22 5.43 25.73
N LEU A 8 26.99 4.37 25.92
CA LEU A 8 27.01 3.19 25.05
C LEU A 8 25.68 2.45 25.08
N LEU A 9 25.10 2.22 26.26
CA LEU A 9 23.77 1.58 26.37
C LEU A 9 22.65 2.45 25.76
N ALA A 10 22.73 3.77 25.88
CA ALA A 10 21.78 4.67 25.24
C ALA A 10 21.94 4.72 23.71
N ARG A 11 23.16 4.53 23.19
CA ARG A 11 23.41 4.37 21.74
C ARG A 11 22.90 3.01 21.23
N LEU A 12 23.17 1.92 21.95
CA LEU A 12 22.67 0.58 21.61
C LEU A 12 21.14 0.55 21.60
N ARG A 13 20.47 1.10 22.62
CA ARG A 13 18.99 1.19 22.64
C ARG A 13 18.41 2.06 21.52
N ARG A 14 19.14 3.08 21.05
CA ARG A 14 18.73 3.88 19.89
C ARG A 14 18.92 3.13 18.58
N TYR A 15 19.99 2.33 18.46
CA TYR A 15 20.19 1.42 17.33
C TYR A 15 19.12 0.33 17.30
N GLU A 16 18.85 -0.36 18.41
CA GLU A 16 17.79 -1.37 18.50
C GLU A 16 16.41 -0.83 18.10
N ARG A 17 16.04 0.38 18.53
CA ARG A 17 14.76 0.98 18.16
C ARG A 17 14.68 1.42 16.70
N ARG A 18 15.81 1.70 16.06
CA ARG A 18 15.88 2.00 14.63
C ARG A 18 15.77 0.71 13.80
N GLU A 19 16.51 -0.29 14.18
CA GLU A 19 16.48 -1.62 13.56
C GLU A 19 15.09 -2.27 13.68
N LEU A 20 14.47 -2.18 14.86
CA LEU A 20 13.11 -2.69 15.07
C LEU A 20 12.05 -1.93 14.25
N ARG A 21 12.22 -0.62 14.05
CA ARG A 21 11.34 0.14 13.16
C ARG A 21 11.54 -0.24 11.69
N GLN A 22 12.78 -0.36 11.23
CA GLN A 22 13.09 -0.82 9.88
C GLN A 22 12.60 -2.25 9.65
N LEU A 23 12.74 -3.15 10.63
CA LEU A 23 12.20 -4.51 10.57
C LEU A 23 10.67 -4.51 10.51
N ARG A 24 10.01 -3.63 11.28
CA ARG A 24 8.55 -3.48 11.22
C ARG A 24 8.08 -2.94 9.87
N HIS A 25 8.75 -1.95 9.29
CA HIS A 25 8.45 -1.47 7.95
C HIS A 25 8.69 -2.54 6.88
N TRP A 26 9.81 -3.27 6.98
CA TRP A 26 10.10 -4.39 6.07
C TRP A 26 9.05 -5.52 6.17
N LEU A 27 8.60 -5.84 7.40
CA LEU A 27 7.50 -6.79 7.64
C LEU A 27 6.13 -6.22 7.25
N ALA A 28 6.00 -4.90 7.13
CA ALA A 28 4.76 -4.26 6.70
C ALA A 28 4.53 -4.40 5.19
N GLU A 29 5.56 -4.62 4.41
CA GLU A 29 5.46 -4.83 2.97
C GLU A 29 4.92 -6.23 2.65
N THR A 30 3.82 -6.29 1.90
CA THR A 30 3.10 -7.55 1.61
C THR A 30 3.99 -8.57 0.91
N SER A 31 4.85 -8.13 -0.01
CA SER A 31 5.83 -8.98 -0.70
C SER A 31 6.77 -9.68 0.29
N ASN A 32 7.32 -8.95 1.26
CA ASN A 32 8.23 -9.51 2.26
C ASN A 32 7.52 -10.47 3.22
N LEU A 33 6.25 -10.18 3.55
CA LEU A 33 5.43 -11.08 4.35
C LEU A 33 5.18 -12.40 3.63
N VAL A 34 4.86 -12.36 2.34
CA VAL A 34 4.68 -13.55 1.51
C VAL A 34 5.98 -14.38 1.50
N HIS A 35 7.13 -13.76 1.22
CA HIS A 35 8.43 -14.46 1.24
C HIS A 35 8.76 -15.07 2.60
N LEU A 36 8.52 -14.34 3.70
CA LEU A 36 8.73 -14.86 5.06
C LEU A 36 7.81 -16.03 5.37
N SER A 37 6.56 -15.95 4.91
CA SER A 37 5.58 -17.03 5.07
C SER A 37 6.00 -18.27 4.31
N ILE A 38 6.50 -18.15 3.08
CA ILE A 38 7.05 -19.26 2.31
C ILE A 38 8.21 -19.90 3.07
N LEU A 39 9.12 -19.07 3.58
CA LEU A 39 10.31 -19.52 4.30
C LEU A 39 9.99 -20.27 5.59
N LEU A 40 8.89 -19.96 6.26
CA LEU A 40 8.49 -20.56 7.55
C LEU A 40 7.41 -21.62 7.39
N VAL A 41 6.33 -21.32 6.67
CA VAL A 41 5.14 -22.17 6.60
C VAL A 41 5.37 -23.40 5.72
N VAL A 42 6.00 -23.21 4.55
CA VAL A 42 6.23 -24.35 3.63
C VAL A 42 7.13 -25.42 4.26
N PRO A 43 8.31 -25.10 4.83
CA PRO A 43 9.13 -26.10 5.52
C PRO A 43 8.41 -26.75 6.71
N LEU A 44 7.64 -25.96 7.48
CA LEU A 44 6.87 -26.51 8.61
C LEU A 44 5.82 -27.51 8.15
N VAL A 45 5.04 -27.18 7.13
CA VAL A 45 3.99 -28.07 6.59
C VAL A 45 4.61 -29.34 5.98
N ILE A 46 5.67 -29.20 5.19
CA ILE A 46 6.40 -30.36 4.63
C ILE A 46 6.97 -31.23 5.77
N GLY A 47 7.52 -30.62 6.82
CA GLY A 47 8.03 -31.34 8.00
C GLY A 47 6.92 -32.12 8.71
N ILE A 48 5.73 -31.53 8.89
CA ILE A 48 4.56 -32.21 9.47
C ILE A 48 4.10 -33.38 8.60
N VAL A 49 3.96 -33.16 7.28
CA VAL A 49 3.58 -34.22 6.33
C VAL A 49 4.57 -35.38 6.38
N THR A 50 5.88 -35.07 6.41
CA THR A 50 6.93 -36.08 6.49
C THR A 50 6.87 -36.84 7.82
N ALA A 51 6.66 -36.15 8.95
CA ALA A 51 6.52 -36.78 10.26
C ALA A 51 5.31 -37.70 10.32
N LEU A 52 4.16 -37.29 9.77
CA LEU A 52 2.96 -38.12 9.66
C LEU A 52 3.19 -39.34 8.77
N ALA A 53 3.83 -39.16 7.62
CA ALA A 53 4.18 -40.26 6.71
C ALA A 53 5.07 -41.30 7.41
N ASN A 54 6.07 -40.86 8.16
CA ASN A 54 6.98 -41.74 8.91
C ASN A 54 6.24 -42.48 10.07
N ALA A 55 5.24 -41.86 10.69
CA ALA A 55 4.46 -42.47 11.76
C ALA A 55 3.55 -43.61 11.28
N VAL A 56 3.14 -43.58 10.01
CA VAL A 56 2.26 -44.60 9.42
C VAL A 56 3.04 -45.77 8.79
N GLY A 57 4.34 -45.86 8.94
CA GLY A 57 5.22 -46.99 8.60
C GLY A 57 5.17 -47.50 7.15
N SER A 58 3.99 -47.74 6.60
CA SER A 58 3.77 -48.13 5.19
C SER A 58 3.89 -46.97 4.18
N LEU A 59 3.96 -45.74 4.68
CA LEU A 59 4.04 -44.50 3.85
C LEU A 59 5.42 -43.85 3.91
N SER A 60 6.41 -44.50 4.52
CA SER A 60 7.73 -43.95 4.82
C SER A 60 8.58 -43.54 3.60
N PHE A 61 8.15 -43.84 2.38
CA PHE A 61 8.92 -43.56 1.16
C PHE A 61 8.70 -42.17 0.55
N LEU A 62 8.10 -41.23 1.29
CA LEU A 62 7.41 -40.09 0.68
C LEU A 62 8.03 -38.72 0.93
N LEU A 63 9.34 -38.60 0.80
CA LEU A 63 9.95 -37.31 0.47
C LEU A 63 9.60 -36.97 -0.99
N TYR A 64 8.54 -36.15 -1.17
CA TYR A 64 8.10 -35.77 -2.51
C TYR A 64 8.71 -34.44 -2.94
N PRO A 65 9.74 -34.42 -3.77
CA PRO A 65 10.19 -33.18 -4.40
C PRO A 65 9.04 -32.44 -5.11
N PRO A 66 8.11 -33.14 -5.80
CA PRO A 66 6.95 -32.48 -6.42
C PRO A 66 6.04 -31.73 -5.43
N LEU A 67 5.84 -32.28 -4.22
CA LEU A 67 5.02 -31.65 -3.21
C LEU A 67 5.65 -30.34 -2.71
N ALA A 68 6.97 -30.32 -2.53
CA ALA A 68 7.69 -29.12 -2.08
C ALA A 68 7.67 -28.01 -3.15
N SER A 69 7.90 -28.38 -4.44
CA SER A 69 7.86 -27.41 -5.54
C SER A 69 6.44 -26.86 -5.78
N GLY A 70 5.44 -27.74 -5.73
CA GLY A 70 4.04 -27.33 -5.87
C GLY A 70 3.56 -26.49 -4.69
N ALA A 71 3.95 -26.83 -3.44
CA ALA A 71 3.68 -26.01 -2.27
C ALA A 71 4.31 -24.62 -2.43
N TYR A 72 5.56 -24.55 -2.88
CA TYR A 72 6.19 -23.24 -3.17
C TYR A 72 5.37 -22.44 -4.18
N THR A 73 4.96 -23.03 -5.30
CA THR A 73 4.16 -22.35 -6.33
C THR A 73 2.84 -21.84 -5.78
N LEU A 74 2.16 -22.66 -4.95
CA LEU A 74 0.89 -22.35 -4.32
C LEU A 74 1.00 -21.13 -3.37
N PHE A 75 2.04 -21.06 -2.55
CA PHE A 75 2.25 -19.98 -1.58
C PHE A 75 2.92 -18.73 -2.19
N ALA A 76 3.74 -18.88 -3.24
CA ALA A 76 4.49 -17.77 -3.83
C ALA A 76 3.62 -16.76 -4.57
N ASN A 77 2.49 -17.21 -5.12
CA ASN A 77 1.54 -16.33 -5.81
C ASN A 77 0.10 -16.70 -5.41
N PRO A 78 -0.38 -16.23 -4.24
CA PRO A 78 -1.68 -16.64 -3.68
C PRO A 78 -2.91 -16.29 -4.51
N GLU A 79 -2.77 -15.37 -5.48
CA GLU A 79 -3.81 -14.92 -6.40
C GLU A 79 -3.58 -15.42 -7.84
N GLY A 80 -2.50 -16.16 -8.07
CA GLY A 80 -2.12 -16.63 -9.39
C GLY A 80 -2.98 -17.78 -9.91
N LYS A 81 -2.84 -18.10 -11.20
CA LYS A 81 -3.53 -19.19 -11.89
C LYS A 81 -3.41 -20.54 -11.16
N TYR A 82 -2.28 -20.79 -10.50
CA TYR A 82 -1.97 -22.04 -9.78
C TYR A 82 -2.29 -22.01 -8.30
N ALA A 83 -2.86 -20.92 -7.77
CA ALA A 83 -3.20 -20.76 -6.35
C ALA A 83 -4.53 -21.43 -5.95
N SER A 84 -4.98 -22.44 -6.68
CA SER A 84 -6.20 -23.18 -6.39
C SER A 84 -5.92 -24.49 -5.63
N PRO A 85 -6.37 -24.63 -4.36
CA PRO A 85 -6.22 -25.87 -3.59
C PRO A 85 -6.74 -27.11 -4.31
N LEU A 86 -7.86 -26.99 -5.01
CA LEU A 86 -8.45 -28.12 -5.76
C LEU A 86 -7.62 -28.51 -7.00
N ARG A 87 -7.10 -27.54 -7.73
CA ARG A 87 -6.20 -27.80 -8.86
C ARG A 87 -4.89 -28.43 -8.39
N PHE A 88 -4.36 -27.98 -7.27
CA PHE A 88 -3.16 -28.53 -6.67
C PHE A 88 -3.34 -30.01 -6.29
N VAL A 89 -4.35 -30.34 -5.48
CA VAL A 89 -4.63 -31.72 -5.07
C VAL A 89 -4.99 -32.59 -6.26
N GLY A 90 -5.88 -32.11 -7.13
CA GLY A 90 -6.33 -32.82 -8.32
C GLY A 90 -5.18 -33.07 -9.30
N GLY A 91 -4.36 -32.06 -9.58
CA GLY A 91 -3.22 -32.18 -10.46
C GLY A 91 -2.20 -33.21 -10.01
N LEU A 92 -1.77 -33.16 -8.73
CA LEU A 92 -0.82 -34.13 -8.20
C LEU A 92 -1.40 -35.55 -8.18
N THR A 93 -2.66 -35.71 -7.81
CA THR A 93 -3.34 -37.01 -7.80
C THR A 93 -3.46 -37.59 -9.20
N VAL A 94 -3.88 -36.78 -10.18
CA VAL A 94 -3.97 -37.19 -11.59
C VAL A 94 -2.58 -37.53 -12.14
N GLY A 95 -1.55 -36.74 -11.80
CA GLY A 95 -0.17 -37.04 -12.16
C GLY A 95 0.28 -38.43 -11.66
N ALA A 96 0.00 -38.73 -10.39
CA ALA A 96 0.31 -40.04 -9.82
C ALA A 96 -0.44 -41.18 -10.52
N VAL A 97 -1.71 -41.02 -10.81
CA VAL A 97 -2.55 -42.01 -11.52
C VAL A 97 -2.07 -42.20 -12.95
N CYS A 98 -1.79 -41.14 -13.68
CA CYS A 98 -1.30 -41.20 -15.06
C CYS A 98 0.09 -41.87 -15.13
N GLY A 99 0.99 -41.56 -14.16
CA GLY A 99 2.26 -42.24 -14.03
C GLY A 99 2.11 -43.74 -13.79
N TRP A 100 1.22 -44.11 -12.88
CA TRP A 100 0.91 -45.52 -12.60
C TRP A 100 0.33 -46.24 -13.83
N LEU A 101 -0.66 -45.64 -14.53
CA LEU A 101 -1.21 -46.22 -15.76
C LEU A 101 -0.15 -46.35 -16.85
N ALA A 102 0.71 -45.34 -17.02
CA ALA A 102 1.76 -45.36 -18.04
C ALA A 102 2.75 -46.52 -17.82
N VAL A 103 3.21 -46.71 -16.57
CA VAL A 103 4.13 -47.79 -16.26
C VAL A 103 3.44 -49.18 -16.35
N THR A 104 2.18 -49.28 -15.97
CA THR A 104 1.42 -50.52 -16.10
C THR A 104 1.22 -50.93 -17.52
N VAL A 105 0.81 -49.99 -18.40
CA VAL A 105 0.66 -50.23 -19.84
C VAL A 105 2.00 -50.58 -20.48
N ALA A 106 3.04 -49.85 -20.14
CA ALA A 106 4.38 -50.10 -20.69
C ALA A 106 4.94 -51.45 -20.21
N SER A 107 4.66 -51.90 -18.98
CA SER A 107 5.11 -53.18 -18.45
C SER A 107 4.42 -54.38 -19.11
N ILE A 108 3.19 -54.22 -19.54
CA ILE A 108 2.42 -55.27 -20.25
C ILE A 108 2.87 -55.38 -21.69
N LEU A 109 3.15 -54.25 -22.36
CA LEU A 109 3.32 -54.21 -23.81
C LEU A 109 4.78 -54.17 -24.27
N ILE A 110 5.73 -53.68 -23.47
CA ILE A 110 7.06 -53.25 -23.95
C ILE A 110 8.18 -53.83 -23.13
N TYR A 111 8.15 -53.75 -21.78
CA TYR A 111 9.30 -54.13 -20.95
C TYR A 111 8.87 -54.49 -19.51
N THR A 112 9.70 -55.26 -18.82
CA THR A 112 9.55 -55.53 -17.37
C THR A 112 10.28 -54.45 -16.56
N PRO A 113 9.52 -53.70 -15.68
CA PRO A 113 10.14 -52.68 -14.84
C PRO A 113 11.20 -53.24 -13.93
N GLN A 114 12.37 -52.56 -13.91
CA GLN A 114 13.48 -52.92 -12.99
C GLN A 114 13.66 -51.78 -11.97
N ALA A 115 13.99 -52.12 -10.76
CA ALA A 115 14.18 -51.17 -9.68
C ALA A 115 15.29 -50.17 -10.03
N GLY A 116 15.02 -48.87 -10.03
CA GLY A 116 15.96 -47.80 -10.30
C GLY A 116 16.16 -47.47 -11.78
N GLU A 117 15.46 -48.13 -12.73
CA GLU A 117 15.54 -47.84 -14.16
C GLU A 117 14.21 -47.23 -14.66
N ILE A 118 14.34 -46.09 -15.37
CA ILE A 118 13.17 -45.41 -15.99
C ILE A 118 13.25 -45.63 -17.51
N HIS A 119 12.23 -46.30 -18.04
CA HIS A 119 12.17 -46.55 -19.50
C HIS A 119 11.64 -45.32 -20.25
N ALA A 120 12.31 -44.89 -21.32
CA ALA A 120 12.01 -43.68 -22.05
C ALA A 120 10.57 -43.60 -22.58
N ILE A 121 10.03 -44.73 -23.07
CA ILE A 121 8.63 -44.80 -23.57
C ILE A 121 7.63 -44.65 -22.41
N GLY A 122 7.88 -45.27 -21.26
CA GLY A 122 7.09 -45.12 -20.06
C GLY A 122 7.06 -43.67 -19.58
N ALA A 123 8.21 -43.01 -19.59
CA ALA A 123 8.31 -41.57 -19.23
C ALA A 123 7.56 -40.68 -20.22
N ALA A 124 7.72 -40.89 -21.51
CA ALA A 124 7.00 -40.11 -22.54
C ALA A 124 5.47 -40.29 -22.45
N LEU A 125 5.02 -41.52 -22.24
CA LEU A 125 3.59 -41.86 -22.08
C LEU A 125 3.01 -41.24 -20.81
N SER A 126 3.75 -41.29 -19.72
CA SER A 126 3.36 -40.67 -18.43
C SER A 126 3.14 -39.16 -18.57
N ILE A 127 4.10 -38.45 -19.17
CA ILE A 127 3.99 -37.00 -19.40
C ILE A 127 2.84 -36.67 -20.34
N PHE A 128 2.68 -37.44 -21.45
CA PHE A 128 1.59 -37.24 -22.40
C PHE A 128 0.21 -37.43 -21.75
N LEU A 129 0.01 -38.50 -21.02
CA LEU A 129 -1.23 -38.76 -20.31
C LEU A 129 -1.54 -37.68 -19.26
N THR A 130 -0.54 -37.31 -18.48
CA THR A 130 -0.69 -36.24 -17.47
C THR A 130 -1.11 -34.94 -18.13
N GLY A 131 -0.43 -34.51 -19.19
CA GLY A 131 -0.75 -33.31 -19.91
C GLY A 131 -2.17 -33.34 -20.52
N ALA A 132 -2.52 -34.44 -21.22
CA ALA A 132 -3.83 -34.57 -21.84
C ALA A 132 -4.99 -34.56 -20.82
N VAL A 133 -4.82 -35.28 -19.69
CA VAL A 133 -5.87 -35.38 -18.67
C VAL A 133 -5.99 -34.08 -17.86
N THR A 134 -4.86 -33.49 -17.43
CA THR A 134 -4.90 -32.24 -16.65
C THR A 134 -5.42 -31.08 -17.46
N TRP A 135 -5.07 -31.00 -18.76
CA TRP A 135 -5.62 -30.01 -19.69
C TRP A 135 -7.12 -30.23 -19.94
N GLY A 136 -7.54 -31.47 -20.17
CA GLY A 136 -8.96 -31.78 -20.39
C GLY A 136 -9.86 -31.51 -19.18
N LEU A 137 -9.32 -31.59 -17.97
CA LEU A 137 -10.03 -31.32 -16.71
C LEU A 137 -9.84 -29.90 -16.17
N ASP A 138 -9.07 -29.04 -16.84
CA ASP A 138 -8.69 -27.69 -16.37
C ASP A 138 -8.04 -27.67 -14.98
N ILE A 139 -7.21 -28.68 -14.69
CA ILE A 139 -6.47 -28.83 -13.42
C ILE A 139 -4.95 -28.84 -13.67
N GLU A 140 -4.47 -28.10 -14.66
CA GLU A 140 -3.04 -27.99 -14.96
C GLU A 140 -2.25 -27.51 -13.75
N GLU A 141 -1.31 -28.34 -13.29
CA GLU A 141 -0.40 -28.07 -12.20
C GLU A 141 1.03 -28.52 -12.57
N PRO A 142 2.03 -27.64 -12.56
CA PRO A 142 3.40 -28.02 -12.96
C PRO A 142 3.97 -29.18 -12.14
N ALA A 143 3.64 -29.28 -10.86
CA ALA A 143 4.08 -30.37 -10.00
C ALA A 143 3.47 -31.74 -10.36
N ALA A 144 2.36 -31.79 -11.11
CA ALA A 144 1.73 -33.03 -11.57
C ALA A 144 2.65 -33.83 -12.49
N PHE A 145 3.39 -33.16 -13.38
CA PHE A 145 4.32 -33.80 -14.31
C PHE A 145 5.50 -34.47 -13.59
N SER A 146 6.06 -33.80 -12.60
CA SER A 146 7.13 -34.38 -11.79
C SER A 146 6.63 -35.50 -10.88
N THR A 147 5.38 -35.43 -10.43
CA THR A 147 4.71 -36.50 -9.66
C THR A 147 4.52 -37.75 -10.54
N ALA A 148 4.12 -37.57 -11.79
CA ALA A 148 3.93 -38.66 -12.75
C ALA A 148 5.26 -39.38 -13.06
N LEU A 149 6.36 -38.63 -13.25
CA LEU A 149 7.69 -39.21 -13.45
C LEU A 149 8.20 -39.94 -12.19
N LEU A 150 7.96 -39.38 -11.01
CA LEU A 150 8.36 -40.02 -9.77
C LEU A 150 7.63 -41.36 -9.56
N THR A 151 6.39 -41.47 -10.01
CA THR A 151 5.63 -42.75 -9.96
C THR A 151 6.34 -43.87 -10.71
N LEU A 152 6.97 -43.59 -11.87
CA LEU A 152 7.72 -44.61 -12.60
C LEU A 152 8.93 -45.14 -11.80
N PHE A 153 9.61 -44.24 -11.08
CA PHE A 153 10.75 -44.62 -10.27
C PHE A 153 10.32 -45.44 -9.03
N VAL A 154 9.20 -45.05 -8.43
CA VAL A 154 8.72 -45.67 -7.18
C VAL A 154 8.01 -46.98 -7.44
N TYR A 155 7.37 -47.18 -8.60
CA TYR A 155 6.56 -48.34 -8.97
C TYR A 155 7.28 -49.69 -8.77
N ALA A 156 8.55 -49.73 -9.15
CA ALA A 156 9.34 -50.96 -9.01
C ALA A 156 9.87 -51.21 -7.58
N GLN A 157 9.63 -50.28 -6.64
CA GLN A 157 10.09 -50.36 -5.26
C GLN A 157 8.96 -50.58 -4.23
N ILE A 158 7.71 -50.49 -4.66
CA ILE A 158 6.53 -50.59 -3.79
C ILE A 158 5.64 -51.71 -4.27
N ASP A 159 5.27 -52.62 -3.35
CA ASP A 159 4.41 -53.75 -3.65
C ASP A 159 2.96 -53.34 -4.01
N ASN A 160 2.50 -52.22 -3.49
CA ASN A 160 1.14 -51.70 -3.69
C ASN A 160 1.14 -50.25 -4.15
N PRO A 161 1.12 -49.97 -5.47
CA PRO A 161 1.19 -48.62 -6.02
C PRO A 161 -0.04 -47.75 -5.69
N GLU A 162 -1.18 -48.30 -5.34
CA GLU A 162 -2.36 -47.58 -4.84
C GLU A 162 -2.08 -46.80 -3.57
N PHE A 163 -1.22 -47.30 -2.67
CA PHE A 163 -0.81 -46.57 -1.48
C PHE A 163 -0.01 -45.32 -1.80
N TYR A 164 0.74 -45.33 -2.91
CA TYR A 164 1.46 -44.15 -3.39
C TYR A 164 0.49 -43.04 -3.82
N VAL A 165 -0.51 -43.38 -4.65
CA VAL A 165 -1.54 -42.44 -5.09
C VAL A 165 -2.30 -41.86 -3.89
N LEU A 166 -2.73 -42.71 -2.97
CA LEU A 166 -3.42 -42.29 -1.74
C LEU A 166 -2.56 -41.34 -0.90
N SER A 167 -1.29 -41.66 -0.75
CA SER A 167 -0.38 -40.84 0.02
C SER A 167 -0.13 -39.45 -0.60
N ILE A 168 0.02 -39.38 -1.93
CA ILE A 168 0.11 -38.08 -2.62
C ILE A 168 -1.16 -37.26 -2.43
N THR A 169 -2.32 -37.91 -2.57
CA THR A 169 -3.62 -37.25 -2.39
C THR A 169 -3.77 -36.69 -0.97
N VAL A 170 -3.44 -37.47 0.05
CA VAL A 170 -3.55 -37.04 1.46
C VAL A 170 -2.53 -35.94 1.75
N SER A 171 -1.28 -36.11 1.33
CA SER A 171 -0.21 -35.14 1.57
C SER A 171 -0.49 -33.80 0.88
N SER A 172 -0.93 -33.80 -0.37
CA SER A 172 -1.33 -32.59 -1.09
C SER A 172 -2.58 -31.95 -0.47
N ALA A 173 -3.54 -32.72 0.02
CA ALA A 173 -4.70 -32.20 0.73
C ALA A 173 -4.31 -31.48 2.03
N ILE A 174 -3.36 -32.02 2.80
CA ILE A 174 -2.84 -31.36 4.02
C ILE A 174 -2.20 -30.01 3.66
N VAL A 175 -1.37 -29.98 2.63
CA VAL A 175 -0.75 -28.72 2.14
C VAL A 175 -1.82 -27.72 1.68
N ALA A 176 -2.82 -28.19 0.93
CA ALA A 176 -3.92 -27.36 0.44
C ALA A 176 -4.76 -26.75 1.58
N VAL A 177 -5.06 -27.55 2.63
CA VAL A 177 -5.75 -27.06 3.83
C VAL A 177 -4.90 -26.04 4.59
N ALA A 178 -3.60 -26.30 4.73
CA ALA A 178 -2.67 -25.36 5.38
C ALA A 178 -2.57 -24.05 4.59
N PHE A 179 -2.52 -24.11 3.26
CA PHE A 179 -2.53 -22.94 2.38
C PHE A 179 -3.83 -22.13 2.52
N GLU A 180 -4.98 -22.79 2.45
CA GLU A 180 -6.28 -22.10 2.58
C GLU A 180 -6.43 -21.44 3.96
N GLY A 181 -5.98 -22.11 5.02
CA GLY A 181 -5.93 -21.52 6.37
C GLY A 181 -5.01 -20.28 6.41
N TRP A 182 -3.79 -20.39 5.89
CA TRP A 182 -2.86 -19.28 5.83
C TRP A 182 -3.40 -18.12 4.96
N ARG A 183 -3.98 -18.43 3.78
CA ARG A 183 -4.57 -17.44 2.90
C ARG A 183 -5.68 -16.64 3.60
N ARG A 184 -6.63 -17.32 4.26
CA ARG A 184 -7.75 -16.67 4.97
C ARG A 184 -7.32 -15.89 6.20
N PHE A 185 -6.44 -16.48 7.04
CA PHE A 185 -6.10 -15.91 8.35
C PHE A 185 -4.91 -14.94 8.31
N VAL A 186 -4.03 -15.04 7.31
CA VAL A 186 -2.83 -14.21 7.22
C VAL A 186 -2.88 -13.27 6.01
N TYR A 187 -3.10 -13.83 4.82
CA TYR A 187 -3.02 -13.05 3.58
C TYR A 187 -4.25 -12.15 3.37
N GLU A 188 -5.47 -12.70 3.41
CA GLU A 188 -6.70 -11.94 3.19
C GLU A 188 -7.01 -10.95 4.32
N GLN A 189 -6.74 -11.31 5.59
CA GLN A 189 -6.90 -10.38 6.71
C GLN A 189 -5.94 -9.19 6.58
N ARG A 190 -4.72 -9.42 6.12
CA ARG A 190 -3.78 -8.34 5.93
C ARG A 190 -4.08 -7.51 4.68
N ALA A 191 -4.49 -8.13 3.59
CA ALA A 191 -4.99 -7.42 2.41
C ALA A 191 -6.19 -6.54 2.79
N ARG A 192 -7.12 -7.04 3.60
CA ARG A 192 -8.26 -6.28 4.13
C ARG A 192 -7.81 -5.15 5.06
N TYR A 193 -6.87 -5.41 5.96
CA TYR A 193 -6.31 -4.39 6.86
C TYR A 193 -5.57 -3.29 6.08
N LEU A 194 -4.79 -3.62 5.07
CA LEU A 194 -4.15 -2.65 4.17
C LEU A 194 -5.20 -1.89 3.34
N TYR A 195 -6.24 -2.57 2.87
CA TYR A 195 -7.35 -1.95 2.14
C TYR A 195 -8.19 -1.03 3.04
N GLU A 196 -8.43 -1.41 4.28
CA GLU A 196 -9.11 -0.57 5.29
C GLU A 196 -8.22 0.59 5.75
N SER A 197 -6.90 0.40 5.87
CA SER A 197 -5.97 1.48 6.20
C SER A 197 -5.74 2.45 5.05
N THR A 198 -5.87 2.01 3.78
CA THR A 198 -5.88 2.91 2.61
C THR A 198 -7.22 3.62 2.41
N ARG A 199 -8.30 3.15 3.04
CA ARG A 199 -9.60 3.86 3.07
C ARG A 199 -9.72 4.86 4.21
N GLY A 200 -8.70 5.01 5.06
CA GLY A 200 -8.73 5.83 6.25
C GLY A 200 -8.47 7.32 6.03
N ASP A 201 -8.14 7.78 4.82
CA ASP A 201 -7.90 9.21 4.54
C ASP A 201 -9.20 9.95 4.21
N ASP A 202 -10.21 9.80 5.09
CA ASP A 202 -11.54 10.34 4.87
C ASP A 202 -11.72 11.73 5.47
N HIS A 203 -10.92 12.04 6.48
CA HIS A 203 -10.96 13.30 7.20
C HIS A 203 -9.70 14.11 6.91
N VAL A 204 -9.86 15.19 6.18
CA VAL A 204 -8.75 16.00 5.69
C VAL A 204 -8.70 17.32 6.45
N LEU A 205 -7.59 17.59 7.12
CA LEU A 205 -7.32 18.89 7.72
C LEU A 205 -6.55 19.77 6.74
N VAL A 206 -7.01 21.01 6.57
CA VAL A 206 -6.37 21.99 5.68
C VAL A 206 -6.05 23.26 6.48
N PRO A 207 -4.76 23.55 6.76
CA PRO A 207 -4.35 24.81 7.33
C PRO A 207 -4.58 25.94 6.32
N MET A 208 -5.37 26.96 6.70
CA MET A 208 -5.75 28.07 5.86
C MET A 208 -4.65 29.13 5.87
N ARG A 209 -3.48 28.78 5.34
CA ARG A 209 -2.30 29.63 5.29
C ARG A 209 -1.72 29.71 3.87
N GLY A 210 -1.14 30.85 3.53
CA GLY A 210 -0.61 31.10 2.18
C GLY A 210 -1.68 31.43 1.14
N GLU A 211 -1.24 31.85 -0.04
CA GLU A 211 -2.11 32.37 -1.09
C GLU A 211 -2.96 31.28 -1.75
N THR A 212 -2.48 30.03 -1.80
CA THR A 212 -3.14 28.89 -2.46
C THR A 212 -3.90 27.98 -1.48
N ALA A 213 -4.25 28.48 -0.30
CA ALA A 213 -4.97 27.71 0.71
C ALA A 213 -6.36 27.27 0.25
N THR A 214 -7.05 28.11 -0.54
CA THR A 214 -8.39 27.81 -1.06
C THR A 214 -8.38 26.65 -2.06
N GLU A 215 -7.41 26.63 -2.98
CA GLU A 215 -7.22 25.57 -3.96
C GLU A 215 -6.83 24.25 -3.27
N THR A 216 -5.98 24.34 -2.25
CA THR A 216 -5.60 23.21 -1.42
C THR A 216 -6.79 22.66 -0.62
N ALA A 217 -7.64 23.54 -0.09
CA ALA A 217 -8.87 23.13 0.59
C ALA A 217 -9.85 22.43 -0.36
N MET A 218 -9.96 22.92 -1.59
CA MET A 218 -10.76 22.27 -2.62
C MET A 218 -10.22 20.88 -3.00
N LEU A 219 -8.90 20.73 -3.11
CA LEU A 219 -8.25 19.45 -3.37
C LEU A 219 -8.50 18.47 -2.22
N GLY A 220 -8.33 18.91 -0.96
CA GLY A 220 -8.65 18.12 0.22
C GLY A 220 -10.13 17.70 0.27
N ALA A 221 -11.03 18.61 -0.10
CA ALA A 221 -12.47 18.34 -0.16
C ALA A 221 -12.80 17.26 -1.21
N ARG A 222 -12.18 17.32 -2.38
CA ARG A 222 -12.34 16.29 -3.42
C ARG A 222 -11.84 14.92 -2.98
N LEU A 223 -10.72 14.86 -2.24
CA LEU A 223 -10.23 13.62 -1.66
C LEU A 223 -11.22 13.07 -0.61
N ALA A 224 -11.70 13.91 0.31
CA ALA A 224 -12.67 13.52 1.32
C ALA A 224 -14.01 13.07 0.72
N SER A 225 -14.48 13.70 -0.36
CA SER A 225 -15.75 13.39 -1.01
C SER A 225 -15.85 12.00 -1.63
N ALA A 226 -14.74 11.35 -1.85
CA ALA A 226 -14.70 9.96 -2.35
C ALA A 226 -15.31 8.97 -1.35
N HIS A 227 -15.44 9.33 -0.08
CA HIS A 227 -16.02 8.53 0.99
C HIS A 227 -17.27 9.15 1.57
N ARG A 228 -18.26 8.30 1.92
CA ARG A 228 -19.54 8.76 2.49
C ARG A 228 -19.41 9.43 3.86
N ALA A 229 -18.38 9.09 4.61
CA ALA A 229 -18.09 9.63 5.93
C ALA A 229 -17.02 10.74 5.89
N GLY A 230 -16.54 11.10 4.70
CA GLY A 230 -15.49 12.09 4.54
C GLY A 230 -15.90 13.47 5.01
N LYS A 231 -14.96 14.19 5.61
CA LYS A 231 -15.11 15.59 6.03
C LYS A 231 -13.83 16.38 5.79
N VAL A 232 -14.00 17.70 5.70
CA VAL A 232 -12.87 18.63 5.66
C VAL A 232 -12.88 19.49 6.90
N VAL A 233 -11.71 19.72 7.45
CA VAL A 233 -11.49 20.64 8.56
C VAL A 233 -10.61 21.78 8.09
N LEU A 234 -11.14 22.97 8.00
CA LEU A 234 -10.38 24.19 7.73
C LEU A 234 -9.80 24.69 9.04
N LEU A 235 -8.47 24.75 9.12
CA LEU A 235 -7.78 25.21 10.33
C LEU A 235 -7.26 26.62 10.13
N ASP A 236 -7.78 27.57 10.88
CA ASP A 236 -7.18 28.88 11.06
C ASP A 236 -6.20 28.90 12.23
N ILE A 237 -5.07 29.57 12.06
CA ILE A 237 -4.00 29.61 13.05
C ILE A 237 -3.70 31.05 13.37
N VAL A 238 -3.99 31.46 14.57
CA VAL A 238 -3.77 32.82 15.07
C VAL A 238 -2.72 32.84 16.19
N ASP A 239 -2.01 33.94 16.28
CA ASP A 239 -0.93 34.10 17.28
C ASP A 239 -1.45 34.58 18.66
N ASP A 240 -2.67 35.13 18.71
CA ASP A 240 -3.25 35.72 19.91
C ASP A 240 -4.50 34.95 20.40
N GLU A 241 -4.46 34.55 21.66
CA GLU A 241 -5.55 33.84 22.32
C GLU A 241 -6.84 34.67 22.41
N GLN A 242 -6.76 36.00 22.48
CA GLN A 242 -7.96 36.87 22.51
C GLN A 242 -8.65 36.88 21.14
N VAL A 243 -7.85 36.94 20.06
CA VAL A 243 -8.33 36.83 18.69
C VAL A 243 -8.99 35.47 18.46
N ALA A 244 -8.34 34.40 18.86
CA ALA A 244 -8.91 33.05 18.76
C ALA A 244 -10.25 32.89 19.48
N ARG A 245 -10.37 33.48 20.67
CA ARG A 245 -11.64 33.44 21.41
C ARG A 245 -12.75 34.20 20.70
N ALA A 246 -12.42 35.39 20.16
CA ALA A 246 -13.39 36.22 19.43
C ALA A 246 -13.87 35.49 18.17
N GLU A 247 -12.95 34.92 17.38
CA GLU A 247 -13.28 34.13 16.18
C GLU A 247 -14.14 32.92 16.51
N ARG A 248 -13.78 32.15 17.54
CA ARG A 248 -14.60 31.00 18.01
C ARG A 248 -15.99 31.43 18.47
N SER A 249 -16.11 32.61 19.10
CA SER A 249 -17.42 33.14 19.54
C SER A 249 -18.31 33.47 18.36
N LEU A 250 -17.76 34.17 17.35
CA LEU A 250 -18.49 34.53 16.14
C LEU A 250 -18.94 33.29 15.35
N LEU A 251 -18.05 32.32 15.15
CA LEU A 251 -18.39 31.07 14.48
C LEU A 251 -19.51 30.29 15.19
N ARG A 252 -19.58 30.36 16.53
CA ARG A 252 -20.69 29.77 17.31
C ARG A 252 -22.01 30.47 17.11
N GLU A 253 -22.00 31.80 17.01
CA GLU A 253 -23.24 32.61 16.85
C GLU A 253 -23.89 32.40 15.47
N HIS A 254 -23.08 32.17 14.41
CA HIS A 254 -23.61 31.94 13.07
C HIS A 254 -24.14 30.52 12.84
N GLY A 255 -23.96 29.60 13.80
CA GLY A 255 -24.65 28.30 13.85
C GLY A 255 -24.19 27.23 12.85
N GLU A 256 -23.19 27.52 12.04
CA GLU A 256 -22.69 26.62 10.99
C GLU A 256 -21.41 25.86 11.39
N ALA A 257 -20.81 26.21 12.53
CA ALA A 257 -19.59 25.57 12.98
C ALA A 257 -19.89 24.40 13.91
N ARG A 258 -19.68 23.17 13.48
CA ARG A 258 -19.36 22.06 14.38
C ARG A 258 -17.93 22.29 14.90
N LEU A 259 -17.83 23.08 15.95
CA LEU A 259 -16.55 23.32 16.60
C LEU A 259 -16.10 22.04 17.30
N VAL A 260 -15.03 21.44 16.84
CA VAL A 260 -14.18 20.57 17.66
C VAL A 260 -13.42 21.52 18.60
N GLY A 261 -13.96 21.75 19.78
CA GLY A 261 -13.28 22.55 20.79
C GLY A 261 -12.11 21.79 21.34
N VAL A 262 -10.92 22.29 21.14
CA VAL A 262 -9.80 22.03 22.05
C VAL A 262 -10.19 22.63 23.38
N GLU A 263 -10.79 21.82 24.26
CA GLU A 263 -10.97 22.19 25.65
C GLU A 263 -9.60 22.21 26.31
N THR A 264 -8.95 23.35 26.29
CA THR A 264 -7.90 23.63 27.26
C THR A 264 -8.56 23.63 28.62
N SER A 265 -8.29 22.60 29.40
CA SER A 265 -8.79 22.39 30.77
C SER A 265 -8.67 23.65 31.59
N GLY A 266 -9.76 24.38 31.81
CA GLY A 266 -9.75 25.52 32.73
C GLY A 266 -10.77 26.61 32.53
N GLU A 267 -11.63 26.59 31.53
CA GLU A 267 -12.50 27.73 31.26
C GLU A 267 -13.86 27.63 32.00
N ARG A 268 -13.93 28.23 33.20
CA ARG A 268 -15.17 28.69 33.79
C ARG A 268 -15.60 29.92 33.01
N LEU A 269 -16.80 29.86 32.44
CA LEU A 269 -17.52 31.00 31.89
C LEU A 269 -17.55 32.15 32.90
N ASP A 270 -16.85 33.24 32.61
CA ASP A 270 -17.08 34.52 33.33
C ASP A 270 -18.37 35.10 32.84
N SER A 271 -19.34 35.17 33.76
CA SER A 271 -20.69 35.70 33.60
C SER A 271 -20.72 37.22 33.62
N GLN A 272 -19.93 37.88 32.81
CA GLN A 272 -20.08 39.32 32.55
C GLN A 272 -20.26 39.50 31.05
N GLY A 273 -21.53 39.73 30.67
CA GLY A 273 -21.95 39.95 29.28
C GLY A 273 -21.38 41.24 28.67
N ARG A 274 -20.10 41.17 28.30
CA ARG A 274 -19.44 42.08 27.38
C ARG A 274 -19.11 41.31 26.11
N ASP A 275 -19.50 41.93 25.01
CA ASP A 275 -19.17 41.42 23.68
C ASP A 275 -17.63 41.32 23.53
N PRO A 276 -17.04 40.16 23.27
CA PRO A 276 -15.57 40.02 23.10
C PRO A 276 -15.01 40.95 22.03
N LEU A 277 -15.82 41.34 21.04
CA LEU A 277 -15.43 42.21 19.94
C LEU A 277 -15.23 43.68 20.34
N ASP A 278 -16.01 44.18 21.31
CA ASP A 278 -15.95 45.59 21.74
C ASP A 278 -14.61 45.93 22.46
N SER A 279 -13.84 44.92 22.86
CA SER A 279 -12.60 45.10 23.58
C SER A 279 -11.33 44.93 22.71
N LEU A 280 -11.46 44.50 21.45
CA LEU A 280 -10.32 44.26 20.55
C LEU A 280 -10.11 45.46 19.61
N ALA A 281 -8.90 46.02 19.62
CA ALA A 281 -8.45 46.93 18.57
C ALA A 281 -8.23 46.10 17.29
N GLY A 282 -9.28 45.93 16.47
CA GLY A 282 -9.27 45.11 15.25
C GLY A 282 -10.46 44.22 15.06
N GLY A 283 -11.56 44.45 15.77
CA GLY A 283 -12.82 43.67 15.67
C GLY A 283 -13.33 43.49 14.22
N ASP A 284 -13.19 44.51 13.37
CA ASP A 284 -13.56 44.42 11.95
C ASP A 284 -12.69 43.40 11.17
N ALA A 285 -11.41 43.28 11.53
CA ALA A 285 -10.49 42.33 10.86
C ALA A 285 -10.82 40.89 11.28
N VAL A 286 -11.14 40.64 12.54
CA VAL A 286 -11.60 39.35 13.07
C VAL A 286 -12.90 38.92 12.41
N SER A 287 -13.85 39.81 12.31
CA SER A 287 -15.15 39.56 11.64
C SER A 287 -14.96 39.25 10.16
N GLY A 288 -14.02 39.94 9.49
CA GLY A 288 -13.67 39.66 8.10
C GLY A 288 -13.03 38.28 7.89
N ALA A 289 -12.10 37.89 8.76
CA ALA A 289 -11.45 36.56 8.69
C ALA A 289 -12.46 35.41 8.89
N VAL A 290 -13.36 35.55 9.86
CA VAL A 290 -14.43 34.58 10.11
C VAL A 290 -15.35 34.47 8.89
N SER A 291 -15.80 35.63 8.32
CA SER A 291 -16.65 35.62 7.13
C SER A 291 -15.99 34.95 5.91
N ASP A 292 -14.70 35.17 5.73
CA ASP A 292 -13.94 34.52 4.64
C ASP A 292 -13.83 33.00 4.84
N LEU A 293 -13.61 32.52 6.06
CA LEU A 293 -13.58 31.11 6.39
C LEU A 293 -14.94 30.42 6.17
N GLU A 294 -16.02 31.05 6.62
CA GLU A 294 -17.37 30.56 6.41
C GLU A 294 -17.74 30.52 4.92
N GLN A 295 -17.37 31.54 4.17
CA GLN A 295 -17.59 31.57 2.71
C GLN A 295 -16.85 30.42 2.02
N ARG A 296 -15.62 30.12 2.43
CA ARG A 296 -14.84 28.99 1.89
C ARG A 296 -15.45 27.65 2.28
N ALA A 297 -15.88 27.47 3.53
CA ALA A 297 -16.56 26.27 4.00
C ALA A 297 -17.86 26.04 3.21
N ASN A 298 -18.71 27.04 3.09
CA ASN A 298 -19.93 26.99 2.30
C ASN A 298 -19.69 26.69 0.82
N ARG A 299 -18.62 27.21 0.25
CA ARG A 299 -18.22 26.91 -1.14
C ARG A 299 -17.86 25.43 -1.31
N ILE A 300 -17.11 24.85 -0.36
CA ILE A 300 -16.74 23.42 -0.36
C ILE A 300 -18.00 22.57 -0.25
N GLU A 301 -18.87 22.84 0.70
CA GLU A 301 -20.13 22.08 0.91
C GLU A 301 -21.04 22.15 -0.31
N THR A 302 -21.16 23.33 -0.93
CA THR A 302 -22.03 23.52 -2.09
C THR A 302 -21.45 22.87 -3.37
N GLN A 303 -20.15 22.98 -3.60
CA GLN A 303 -19.51 22.52 -4.85
C GLN A 303 -19.11 21.04 -4.82
N VAL A 304 -18.73 20.53 -3.67
CA VAL A 304 -18.19 19.17 -3.50
C VAL A 304 -19.18 18.26 -2.77
N GLY A 305 -20.03 18.82 -1.91
CA GLY A 305 -21.03 18.05 -1.15
C GLY A 305 -20.45 17.31 0.06
N VAL A 306 -19.30 17.75 0.57
CA VAL A 306 -18.64 17.16 1.73
C VAL A 306 -18.79 18.10 2.94
N PRO A 307 -19.10 17.59 4.15
CA PRO A 307 -19.16 18.41 5.35
C PRO A 307 -17.85 19.16 5.60
N CYS A 308 -17.93 20.44 5.93
CA CYS A 308 -16.78 21.28 6.17
C CYS A 308 -16.85 21.90 7.56
N GLU A 309 -15.88 21.58 8.42
CA GLU A 309 -15.77 22.14 9.77
C GLU A 309 -14.70 23.24 9.79
N VAL A 310 -14.89 24.28 10.59
CA VAL A 310 -13.88 25.31 10.81
C VAL A 310 -13.35 25.21 12.23
N VAL A 311 -12.02 25.19 12.38
CA VAL A 311 -11.33 25.13 13.66
C VAL A 311 -10.33 26.29 13.74
N VAL A 312 -10.31 27.00 14.88
CA VAL A 312 -9.33 28.06 15.15
C VAL A 312 -8.39 27.60 16.26
N ALA A 313 -7.10 27.57 15.97
CA ALA A 313 -6.05 27.20 16.93
C ALA A 313 -5.07 28.35 17.17
N VAL A 314 -4.46 28.37 18.35
CA VAL A 314 -3.43 29.34 18.73
C VAL A 314 -2.04 28.76 18.48
N ASP A 315 -1.20 29.47 17.74
CA ASP A 315 0.18 29.06 17.56
C ASP A 315 1.08 29.51 18.73
N SER A 316 1.69 28.57 19.38
CA SER A 316 2.67 28.80 20.44
C SER A 316 4.11 28.92 19.93
N GLY A 317 4.33 29.23 18.63
CA GLY A 317 5.62 29.33 17.97
C GLY A 317 6.12 28.00 17.36
N ALA A 318 5.24 27.02 17.21
CA ALA A 318 5.54 25.71 16.63
C ALA A 318 4.42 25.25 15.68
N THR A 319 4.12 26.03 14.67
CA THR A 319 2.97 25.89 13.74
C THR A 319 2.74 24.45 13.25
N ALA A 320 3.77 23.74 12.83
CA ALA A 320 3.63 22.34 12.38
C ALA A 320 3.13 21.41 13.50
N ARG A 321 3.53 21.65 14.74
CA ARG A 321 3.05 20.87 15.90
C ARG A 321 1.59 21.18 16.19
N THR A 322 1.20 22.44 16.12
CA THR A 322 -0.19 22.88 16.28
C THR A 322 -1.08 22.23 15.24
N VAL A 323 -0.66 22.19 13.98
CA VAL A 323 -1.39 21.53 12.88
C VAL A 323 -1.56 20.03 13.14
N VAL A 324 -0.48 19.31 13.48
CA VAL A 324 -0.52 17.86 13.75
C VAL A 324 -1.40 17.56 14.96
N GLN A 325 -1.27 18.36 16.04
CA GLN A 325 -2.10 18.19 17.24
C GLN A 325 -3.58 18.41 16.92
N THR A 326 -3.92 19.48 16.20
CA THR A 326 -5.31 19.75 15.79
C THR A 326 -5.85 18.65 14.88
N ALA A 327 -5.03 18.08 13.99
CA ALA A 327 -5.44 16.97 13.15
C ALA A 327 -5.81 15.73 13.98
N HIS A 328 -5.03 15.38 15.02
CA HIS A 328 -5.37 14.32 15.96
C HIS A 328 -6.68 14.61 16.73
N GLU A 329 -6.83 15.83 17.24
CA GLU A 329 -8.02 16.23 18.01
C GLU A 329 -9.29 16.28 17.15
N ALA A 330 -9.17 16.68 15.89
CA ALA A 330 -10.24 16.67 14.90
C ALA A 330 -10.46 15.29 14.24
N ASN A 331 -9.65 14.30 14.62
CA ASN A 331 -9.69 12.95 14.07
C ASN A 331 -9.47 12.93 12.54
N CYS A 332 -8.49 13.71 12.07
CA CYS A 332 -8.10 13.78 10.66
C CYS A 332 -6.94 12.84 10.38
N ASP A 333 -7.04 12.12 9.27
CA ASP A 333 -6.08 11.10 8.83
C ASP A 333 -5.08 11.68 7.82
N LEU A 334 -5.42 12.80 7.19
CA LEU A 334 -4.63 13.47 6.17
C LEU A 334 -4.52 14.96 6.47
N ILE A 335 -3.32 15.52 6.34
CA ILE A 335 -3.08 16.96 6.33
C ILE A 335 -2.79 17.39 4.88
N ALA A 336 -3.68 18.19 4.27
CA ALA A 336 -3.44 18.81 2.98
C ALA A 336 -2.99 20.27 3.20
N THR A 337 -1.77 20.62 2.83
CA THR A 337 -1.20 21.95 3.06
C THR A 337 -0.65 22.58 1.79
N PRO A 338 -0.74 23.90 1.62
CA PRO A 338 -0.08 24.60 0.52
C PRO A 338 1.44 24.38 0.49
N TYR A 339 1.99 24.35 -0.70
CA TYR A 339 3.43 24.29 -0.90
C TYR A 339 4.07 25.61 -0.53
N GLU A 340 4.98 25.56 0.42
CA GLU A 340 5.72 26.76 0.86
C GLU A 340 7.21 26.57 0.65
N THR A 341 7.85 27.57 0.03
CA THR A 341 9.30 27.61 -0.16
C THR A 341 9.93 28.80 0.54
N SER A 342 11.14 28.59 0.98
CA SER A 342 12.03 29.66 1.43
C SER A 342 13.40 29.46 0.81
N HIS A 343 13.87 30.45 0.06
CA HIS A 343 15.15 30.43 -0.65
C HIS A 343 15.28 29.19 -1.60
N GLY A 344 14.21 28.86 -2.32
CA GLY A 344 14.20 27.75 -3.28
C GLY A 344 14.16 26.34 -2.66
N THR A 345 13.99 26.23 -1.36
CA THR A 345 13.82 24.94 -0.67
C THR A 345 12.52 24.91 0.11
N VAL A 346 11.99 23.73 0.32
CA VAL A 346 10.78 23.50 1.15
C VAL A 346 11.00 24.08 2.56
N THR A 347 10.00 24.79 3.09
CA THR A 347 10.08 25.44 4.41
C THR A 347 10.30 24.44 5.54
N GLN A 348 10.81 24.93 6.67
CA GLN A 348 10.97 24.10 7.88
C GLN A 348 9.61 23.60 8.41
N TYR A 349 8.55 24.37 8.20
CA TYR A 349 7.17 23.97 8.52
C TYR A 349 6.79 22.68 7.79
N VAL A 350 6.87 22.65 6.46
CA VAL A 350 6.54 21.47 5.66
C VAL A 350 7.45 20.27 6.01
N ARG A 351 8.76 20.49 6.22
CA ARG A 351 9.68 19.43 6.65
C ARG A 351 9.32 18.85 8.02
N ASN A 352 8.77 19.66 8.92
CA ASN A 352 8.33 19.20 10.22
C ASN A 352 7.02 18.40 10.12
N LEU A 353 6.10 18.75 9.22
CA LEU A 353 4.91 17.96 8.93
C LEU A 353 5.30 16.56 8.43
N PHE A 354 6.24 16.44 7.49
CA PHE A 354 6.75 15.15 7.00
C PHE A 354 7.44 14.29 8.07
N ARG A 355 7.70 14.80 9.25
CA ARG A 355 8.24 14.05 10.41
C ARG A 355 7.18 13.68 11.43
N GLY A 356 5.95 14.10 11.20
CA GLY A 356 4.79 13.76 12.00
C GLY A 356 4.43 12.29 11.87
N ASP A 357 3.27 11.94 12.34
CA ASP A 357 2.68 10.59 12.34
C ASP A 357 1.31 10.56 11.62
N ILE A 358 1.00 11.62 10.90
CA ILE A 358 -0.18 11.76 10.03
C ILE A 358 0.28 11.89 8.59
N ASP A 359 -0.47 11.33 7.67
CA ASP A 359 -0.19 11.44 6.23
C ASP A 359 -0.27 12.90 5.76
N VAL A 360 0.61 13.30 4.86
CA VAL A 360 0.71 14.69 4.41
C VAL A 360 0.67 14.78 2.89
N LEU A 361 -0.18 15.67 2.39
CA LEU A 361 -0.23 16.09 0.99
C LEU A 361 0.12 17.57 0.90
N VAL A 362 1.27 17.89 0.32
CA VAL A 362 1.67 19.27 0.07
C VAL A 362 1.30 19.64 -1.36
N HIS A 363 0.45 20.65 -1.53
CA HIS A 363 -0.11 21.05 -2.81
C HIS A 363 0.43 22.39 -3.31
N ARG A 364 0.99 22.38 -4.52
CA ARG A 364 1.33 23.59 -5.28
C ARG A 364 0.29 23.78 -6.38
N SER A 365 -0.52 24.80 -6.26
CA SER A 365 -1.42 25.24 -7.32
C SER A 365 -0.74 26.24 -8.24
N THR A 366 -0.94 26.10 -9.55
CA THR A 366 -0.44 27.01 -10.60
C THR A 366 -1.56 27.83 -11.24
N ALA A 367 -2.82 27.45 -11.02
CA ALA A 367 -4.01 28.12 -11.54
C ALA A 367 -5.15 27.95 -10.53
N ASP A 368 -6.18 28.83 -10.60
CA ASP A 368 -7.42 28.70 -9.81
C ASP A 368 -8.21 27.44 -10.18
N ARG A 369 -7.60 26.27 -9.98
CA ARG A 369 -8.15 24.98 -10.37
C ARG A 369 -8.93 24.35 -9.20
N SER A 370 -10.10 23.84 -9.51
CA SER A 370 -10.99 23.18 -8.54
C SER A 370 -11.36 21.74 -8.94
N ASP A 371 -10.79 21.26 -10.08
CA ASP A 371 -11.09 19.92 -10.62
C ASP A 371 -9.84 19.35 -11.30
N TRP A 372 -9.49 18.10 -11.00
CA TRP A 372 -8.29 17.41 -11.49
C TRP A 372 -8.67 16.09 -12.13
N ARG A 373 -8.94 16.08 -13.42
CA ARG A 373 -9.41 14.92 -14.16
C ARG A 373 -8.31 14.07 -14.78
N ARG A 374 -7.18 14.70 -15.08
CA ARG A 374 -6.02 14.01 -15.66
C ARG A 374 -4.88 14.09 -14.67
N VAL A 375 -4.58 12.96 -14.03
CA VAL A 375 -3.58 12.91 -12.97
C VAL A 375 -2.42 12.02 -13.38
N LEU A 376 -1.18 12.55 -13.29
CA LEU A 376 0.06 11.80 -13.53
C LEU A 376 0.67 11.35 -12.21
N VAL A 377 0.99 10.07 -12.11
CA VAL A 377 1.61 9.45 -10.93
C VAL A 377 2.92 8.78 -11.33
N PRO A 378 4.05 9.47 -11.31
CA PRO A 378 5.35 8.86 -11.57
C PRO A 378 5.81 8.06 -10.35
N VAL A 379 6.07 6.77 -10.54
CA VAL A 379 6.52 5.85 -9.50
C VAL A 379 7.85 5.18 -9.88
N ARG A 380 8.67 4.85 -8.89
CA ARG A 380 9.90 4.06 -9.11
C ARG A 380 9.66 2.56 -8.99
N GLY A 381 8.69 2.20 -8.17
CA GLY A 381 8.30 0.83 -7.88
C GLY A 381 7.17 0.79 -6.86
N PRO A 382 6.63 -0.40 -6.56
CA PRO A 382 5.61 -0.57 -5.54
C PRO A 382 6.13 -0.12 -4.16
N SER A 383 5.36 0.72 -3.48
CA SER A 383 5.61 1.18 -2.10
C SER A 383 4.31 1.70 -1.51
N GLY A 384 4.23 1.85 -0.19
CA GLY A 384 3.06 2.44 0.47
C GLY A 384 2.72 3.83 -0.08
N VAL A 385 3.74 4.68 -0.28
CA VAL A 385 3.57 6.01 -0.89
C VAL A 385 3.05 5.92 -2.33
N ALA A 386 3.58 4.98 -3.15
CA ALA A 386 3.10 4.78 -4.52
C ALA A 386 1.63 4.37 -4.55
N THR A 387 1.22 3.47 -3.65
CA THR A 387 -0.18 3.05 -3.49
C THR A 387 -1.08 4.22 -3.12
N SER A 388 -0.69 5.04 -2.12
CA SER A 388 -1.46 6.25 -1.73
C SER A 388 -1.54 7.28 -2.84
N MET A 389 -0.46 7.49 -3.60
CA MET A 389 -0.50 8.39 -4.76
C MET A 389 -1.49 7.92 -5.83
N VAL A 390 -1.56 6.61 -6.12
CA VAL A 390 -2.53 6.07 -7.08
C VAL A 390 -3.95 6.18 -6.53
N ASP A 391 -4.16 5.92 -5.24
CA ASP A 391 -5.45 6.08 -4.57
C ASP A 391 -5.95 7.55 -4.64
N PHE A 392 -5.12 8.50 -4.24
CA PHE A 392 -5.45 9.93 -4.33
C PHE A 392 -5.73 10.36 -5.78
N ALA A 393 -4.92 9.89 -6.73
CA ALA A 393 -5.14 10.17 -8.15
C ALA A 393 -6.50 9.65 -8.62
N THR A 394 -6.85 8.44 -8.25
CA THR A 394 -8.11 7.79 -8.64
C THR A 394 -9.32 8.51 -8.03
N ARG A 395 -9.23 8.90 -6.76
CA ARG A 395 -10.26 9.69 -6.08
C ARG A 395 -10.46 11.05 -6.75
N LEU A 396 -9.38 11.77 -7.05
CA LEU A 396 -9.43 13.09 -7.70
C LEU A 396 -9.94 13.02 -9.14
N ALA A 397 -9.48 12.06 -9.93
CA ALA A 397 -9.91 11.87 -11.30
C ALA A 397 -11.39 11.43 -11.39
N GLY A 398 -11.88 10.72 -10.37
CA GLY A 398 -13.24 10.18 -10.35
C GLY A 398 -13.49 9.19 -11.51
N GLN A 399 -14.75 8.86 -11.73
CA GLN A 399 -15.12 7.85 -12.75
C GLN A 399 -14.90 8.29 -14.21
N THR A 400 -14.87 9.59 -14.47
CA THR A 400 -14.76 10.14 -15.84
C THR A 400 -13.38 10.66 -16.19
N GLY A 401 -12.48 10.74 -15.22
CA GLY A 401 -11.11 11.18 -15.41
C GLY A 401 -10.16 10.06 -15.83
N GLN A 402 -8.88 10.39 -15.90
CA GLN A 402 -7.81 9.49 -16.31
C GLN A 402 -6.63 9.60 -15.37
N VAL A 403 -6.11 8.47 -14.93
CA VAL A 403 -4.88 8.38 -14.15
C VAL A 403 -3.80 7.73 -15.00
N SER A 404 -2.64 8.37 -15.12
CA SER A 404 -1.49 7.81 -15.80
C SER A 404 -0.41 7.46 -14.78
N VAL A 405 -0.14 6.17 -14.58
CA VAL A 405 0.92 5.71 -13.68
C VAL A 405 2.18 5.42 -14.51
N GLY A 406 3.23 6.20 -14.29
CA GLY A 406 4.44 6.16 -15.10
C GLY A 406 5.68 5.72 -14.33
N THR A 407 6.60 5.01 -15.00
CA THR A 407 7.94 4.72 -14.48
C THR A 407 9.00 5.00 -15.51
N CYS A 408 10.17 5.44 -15.05
CA CYS A 408 11.34 5.70 -15.90
C CYS A 408 12.34 4.56 -15.75
N ILE A 409 12.87 4.08 -16.87
CA ILE A 409 13.88 3.02 -16.95
C ILE A 409 15.16 3.55 -17.58
N SER A 410 16.30 2.97 -17.20
CA SER A 410 17.60 3.35 -17.75
C SER A 410 17.93 2.55 -19.03
N THR A 411 17.54 1.29 -19.10
CA THR A 411 17.85 0.38 -20.19
C THR A 411 16.59 -0.28 -20.78
N PRO A 412 16.57 -0.59 -22.09
CA PRO A 412 15.43 -1.28 -22.70
C PRO A 412 15.12 -2.65 -22.10
N THR A 413 16.11 -3.31 -21.54
CA THR A 413 15.98 -4.65 -20.91
C THR A 413 15.13 -4.63 -19.66
N GLU A 414 14.99 -3.47 -19.00
CA GLU A 414 14.17 -3.30 -17.80
C GLU A 414 12.66 -3.16 -18.11
N ARG A 415 12.29 -2.92 -19.39
CA ARG A 415 10.92 -2.56 -19.79
C ARG A 415 9.88 -3.58 -19.31
N ARG A 416 10.08 -4.86 -19.61
CA ARG A 416 9.12 -5.90 -19.23
C ARG A 416 8.90 -6.00 -17.72
N ALA A 417 9.99 -5.97 -16.95
CA ALA A 417 9.88 -5.99 -15.49
C ALA A 417 9.25 -4.71 -14.92
N ALA A 418 9.41 -3.57 -15.59
CA ALA A 418 8.76 -2.32 -15.23
C ALA A 418 7.26 -2.36 -15.53
N GLU A 419 6.85 -2.89 -16.68
CA GLU A 419 5.45 -3.09 -17.05
C GLU A 419 4.73 -4.04 -16.08
N GLU A 420 5.35 -5.16 -15.72
CA GLU A 420 4.82 -6.11 -14.74
C GLU A 420 4.64 -5.45 -13.36
N ARG A 421 5.62 -4.66 -12.89
CA ARG A 421 5.51 -3.94 -11.62
C ARG A 421 4.40 -2.90 -11.61
N LEU A 422 4.22 -2.17 -12.71
CA LEU A 422 3.13 -1.18 -12.82
C LEU A 422 1.77 -1.89 -12.88
N ALA A 423 1.65 -2.97 -13.66
CA ALA A 423 0.42 -3.75 -13.73
C ALA A 423 -0.02 -4.23 -12.34
N ASN A 424 0.91 -4.82 -11.58
CA ASN A 424 0.62 -5.28 -10.21
C ASN A 424 0.23 -4.12 -9.26
N LEU A 425 0.83 -2.94 -9.43
CA LEU A 425 0.49 -1.77 -8.60
C LEU A 425 -0.93 -1.28 -8.87
N VAL A 426 -1.36 -1.27 -10.12
CA VAL A 426 -2.67 -0.71 -10.50
C VAL A 426 -3.82 -1.73 -10.45
N GLU A 427 -3.53 -3.03 -10.36
CA GLU A 427 -4.51 -4.12 -10.40
C GLU A 427 -5.58 -4.00 -9.28
N THR A 428 -5.21 -3.41 -8.16
CA THR A 428 -6.11 -3.26 -6.99
C THR A 428 -7.01 -2.03 -7.03
N PHE A 429 -6.85 -1.17 -8.04
CA PHE A 429 -7.61 0.07 -8.16
C PHE A 429 -8.62 0.00 -9.29
N ASP A 430 -9.83 0.46 -9.00
CA ASP A 430 -10.89 0.64 -10.00
C ASP A 430 -10.77 2.01 -10.68
N GLY A 431 -10.93 2.08 -11.99
CA GLY A 431 -10.93 3.35 -12.71
C GLY A 431 -10.26 3.29 -14.07
N ASN A 432 -10.20 4.43 -14.75
CA ASN A 432 -9.51 4.57 -16.03
C ASN A 432 -8.03 4.86 -15.77
N ILE A 433 -7.25 3.79 -15.54
CA ILE A 433 -5.83 3.87 -15.24
C ILE A 433 -5.01 3.33 -16.39
N GLU A 434 -4.10 4.13 -16.93
CA GLU A 434 -3.11 3.69 -17.90
C GLU A 434 -1.71 3.59 -17.26
N THR A 435 -0.91 2.64 -17.75
CA THR A 435 0.48 2.50 -17.32
C THR A 435 1.43 2.95 -18.44
N ARG A 436 2.49 3.69 -18.07
CA ARG A 436 3.50 4.19 -19.02
C ARG A 436 4.92 3.84 -18.56
N VAL A 437 5.73 3.29 -19.45
CA VAL A 437 7.16 3.06 -19.22
C VAL A 437 7.96 3.93 -20.18
N SER A 438 8.73 4.87 -19.63
CA SER A 438 9.57 5.79 -20.41
C SER A 438 11.06 5.48 -20.24
N GLN A 439 11.81 5.49 -21.33
CA GLN A 439 13.26 5.41 -21.30
C GLN A 439 13.86 6.82 -21.25
N SER A 440 13.74 7.46 -20.09
CA SER A 440 14.26 8.81 -19.86
C SER A 440 14.55 9.04 -18.38
N SER A 441 15.19 10.12 -18.01
CA SER A 441 15.22 10.55 -16.62
C SER A 441 13.83 11.07 -16.21
N ILE A 442 13.52 11.02 -14.93
CA ILE A 442 12.24 11.50 -14.41
C ILE A 442 12.02 13.00 -14.67
N GLU A 443 13.09 13.78 -14.56
CA GLU A 443 13.04 15.22 -14.83
C GLU A 443 12.61 15.49 -16.28
N ARG A 444 13.26 14.83 -17.25
CA ARG A 444 12.91 14.97 -18.67
C ARG A 444 11.50 14.45 -18.97
N PHE A 445 11.10 13.36 -18.33
CA PHE A 445 9.75 12.82 -18.48
C PHE A 445 8.71 13.83 -18.03
N LEU A 446 8.89 14.45 -16.87
CA LEU A 446 7.96 15.46 -16.34
C LEU A 446 7.97 16.73 -17.17
N THR A 447 9.13 17.27 -17.53
CA THR A 447 9.21 18.46 -18.39
C THR A 447 8.48 18.28 -19.72
N ASN A 448 8.51 17.07 -20.28
CA ASN A 448 7.88 16.82 -21.58
C ASN A 448 6.38 16.53 -21.49
N HIS A 449 5.88 16.02 -20.35
CA HIS A 449 4.52 15.48 -20.27
C HIS A 449 3.64 16.11 -19.19
N ALA A 450 4.19 16.82 -18.20
CA ALA A 450 3.38 17.36 -17.11
C ALA A 450 2.24 18.28 -17.60
N HIS A 451 2.48 19.06 -18.66
CA HIS A 451 1.50 19.98 -19.24
C HIS A 451 0.26 19.27 -19.84
N GLU A 452 0.33 17.95 -20.08
CA GLU A 452 -0.80 17.15 -20.56
C GLU A 452 -1.80 16.83 -19.43
N TYR A 453 -1.41 17.06 -18.16
CA TYR A 453 -2.15 16.71 -16.96
C TYR A 453 -2.61 17.91 -16.15
N ASP A 454 -3.60 17.71 -15.33
CA ASP A 454 -4.13 18.72 -14.41
C ASP A 454 -3.37 18.72 -13.08
N LEU A 455 -2.81 17.56 -12.68
CA LEU A 455 -2.05 17.36 -11.46
C LEU A 455 -0.96 16.29 -11.65
N VAL A 456 0.20 16.53 -11.04
CA VAL A 456 1.28 15.53 -10.91
C VAL A 456 1.45 15.20 -9.43
N LEU A 457 1.32 13.91 -9.05
CA LEU A 457 1.58 13.45 -7.68
C LEU A 457 2.99 12.87 -7.55
N LEU A 458 3.77 13.41 -6.63
CA LEU A 458 5.15 12.99 -6.36
C LEU A 458 5.26 12.45 -4.93
N GLY A 459 6.02 11.38 -4.73
CA GLY A 459 6.31 10.88 -3.39
C GLY A 459 7.42 11.63 -2.70
N ALA A 460 7.26 11.98 -1.43
CA ALA A 460 8.28 12.62 -0.61
C ALA A 460 9.49 11.71 -0.32
N SER A 461 9.35 10.39 -0.52
CA SER A 461 10.45 9.40 -0.53
C SER A 461 11.30 9.40 0.76
N GLN A 462 10.64 9.26 1.91
CA GLN A 462 11.34 9.10 3.20
C GLN A 462 11.91 7.68 3.45
N ASP A 463 11.50 6.68 2.66
CA ASP A 463 11.92 5.27 2.79
C ASP A 463 13.42 5.04 2.53
N ARG A 464 14.17 6.09 2.23
CA ARG A 464 15.60 6.00 1.98
C ARG A 464 16.42 6.30 3.22
N SER A 465 17.54 5.58 3.37
CA SER A 465 18.56 5.92 4.39
C SER A 465 19.04 7.37 4.24
N ALA A 466 19.43 8.01 5.34
CA ALA A 466 19.96 9.38 5.32
C ALA A 466 21.13 9.55 4.33
N ALA A 467 21.99 8.52 4.21
CA ALA A 467 23.08 8.48 3.24
C ALA A 467 22.57 8.45 1.78
N SER A 468 21.54 7.66 1.50
CA SER A 468 20.92 7.58 0.17
C SER A 468 20.23 8.89 -0.24
N ARG A 469 19.63 9.61 0.70
CA ARG A 469 19.04 10.94 0.47
C ARG A 469 20.09 12.00 0.17
N PHE A 470 21.25 11.92 0.80
CA PHE A 470 22.36 12.84 0.52
C PHE A 470 22.95 12.62 -0.88
N ILE A 471 23.04 11.37 -1.34
CA ILE A 471 23.58 11.03 -2.67
C ILE A 471 22.55 11.32 -3.79
N SER A 472 21.27 11.10 -3.51
CA SER A 472 20.18 11.31 -4.48
C SER A 472 18.97 11.89 -3.74
N PRO A 473 18.79 13.19 -3.73
CA PRO A 473 17.65 13.85 -3.08
C PRO A 473 16.31 13.34 -3.63
N PRO A 474 15.21 13.49 -2.88
CA PRO A 474 13.87 13.17 -3.36
C PRO A 474 13.54 13.81 -4.70
N THR A 475 12.67 13.20 -5.48
CA THR A 475 12.35 13.66 -6.84
C THR A 475 11.86 15.11 -6.85
N PHE A 476 11.02 15.51 -5.87
CA PHE A 476 10.47 16.85 -5.77
C PHE A 476 11.52 17.94 -5.45
N GLU A 477 12.64 17.59 -4.81
CA GLU A 477 13.76 18.53 -4.56
C GLU A 477 14.70 18.68 -5.76
N ARG A 478 14.64 17.73 -6.71
CA ARG A 478 15.48 17.69 -7.93
C ARG A 478 14.81 18.34 -9.13
N ILE A 479 13.49 18.45 -9.09
CA ILE A 479 12.72 19.05 -10.15
C ILE A 479 12.62 20.55 -9.85
N ASP A 480 12.98 21.34 -10.84
CA ASP A 480 12.63 22.74 -10.81
C ASP A 480 11.11 22.84 -10.92
N ASN A 481 10.47 23.03 -9.76
CA ASN A 481 9.03 23.10 -9.70
C ASN A 481 8.46 24.29 -10.48
N ASP A 482 9.24 25.34 -10.69
CA ASP A 482 8.84 26.50 -11.48
C ASP A 482 8.85 26.21 -12.98
N ALA A 483 9.55 25.13 -13.40
CA ALA A 483 9.54 24.66 -14.79
C ALA A 483 8.33 23.76 -15.13
N ILE A 484 7.51 23.37 -14.14
CA ILE A 484 6.29 22.58 -14.34
C ILE A 484 5.09 23.51 -14.25
N ASP A 485 4.47 23.80 -15.38
CA ASP A 485 3.25 24.62 -15.50
C ASP A 485 1.98 23.76 -15.27
N THR A 486 1.93 23.06 -14.13
CA THR A 486 0.84 22.16 -13.74
C THR A 486 0.84 22.04 -12.21
N ASP A 487 -0.33 21.80 -11.63
CA ASP A 487 -0.43 21.56 -10.19
C ASP A 487 0.40 20.34 -9.76
N VAL A 488 1.05 20.47 -8.62
CA VAL A 488 1.90 19.39 -8.07
C VAL A 488 1.46 19.06 -6.64
N GLY A 489 1.23 17.78 -6.39
CA GLY A 489 1.01 17.24 -5.05
C GLY A 489 2.21 16.40 -4.59
N ILE A 490 2.74 16.67 -3.39
CA ILE A 490 3.80 15.87 -2.78
C ILE A 490 3.19 15.06 -1.66
N VAL A 491 3.20 13.75 -1.80
CA VAL A 491 2.59 12.80 -0.85
C VAL A 491 3.66 12.20 0.04
N ASP A 492 3.47 12.31 1.34
CA ASP A 492 4.24 11.59 2.35
C ASP A 492 3.30 10.72 3.19
N ARG A 493 3.69 9.47 3.42
CA ARG A 493 2.94 8.52 4.23
C ARG A 493 3.75 8.15 5.47
N ASN A 494 3.13 8.30 6.63
CA ASN A 494 3.74 8.06 7.93
C ASN A 494 3.20 6.81 8.64
#